data_26cca69d609e3c261fef7fbfc16cdb11
#
_entry.id   26cca69d609e3c261fef7fbfc16cdb11
#
_cell.length_a   1.000
_cell.length_b   1.000
_cell.length_c   1.000
_cell.angle_alpha   90.00
_cell.angle_beta   90.00
_cell.angle_gamma   90.00
#
_symmetry.space_group_name_H-M   'P 1'
#
loop_
_entity.id
_entity.type
_entity.pdbx_description
1 polymer ?
#
loop_
_entity_poly.entity_id
_entity_poly.type
_entity_poly.pdbx_seq_one_letter_code
_entity_poly.pdbx_strand_id
1 'polypeptide(L)'
;MTRRTVVVIAGIATLTCGALVVTTADADKWLRFDLTDRARALDGQVPAPPRSAHERPRFYLSSAGSTLIQKRLAAPQPTGAEAAGFEQVPPPRIEFRPDVSQATTAPWIDSNGARFQRGLKKAHYAKLPAGSAPLAAAEAYTYGVDAILNPDPSDLDALGSMLQFLNAQSRPPLPVMANVGVVDDGSAQMGEILNLLTRRNLLYRVVAAPDRTLNLTVQLGTAEFPKEAAADPYAFAARVRAKIGDDNRLIRLYGTSTVVAHLTGDGTRLRLYLLSYGGRGRQQRGQPSIRVRVVGRYEPVAFAAYGTEADAKLTDVDNPGKTTEFSVPSFVTIAMVDLRAR
;
A
#
# COMPACT_ATOMS: atom_id res chain seq x y z
N MET A 1 -58.65 0.32 -27.25
CA MET A 1 -57.24 0.36 -27.71
C MET A 1 -56.43 1.13 -26.71
N THR A 2 -55.85 0.41 -25.76
CA THR A 2 -55.11 0.98 -24.62
C THR A 2 -53.61 0.84 -24.90
N ARG A 3 -52.95 1.95 -25.14
CA ARG A 3 -51.50 1.96 -25.33
C ARG A 3 -50.84 1.71 -23.97
N ARG A 4 -50.18 0.55 -23.83
CA ARG A 4 -49.27 0.28 -22.73
C ARG A 4 -47.94 1.01 -22.99
N THR A 5 -47.64 2.02 -22.20
CA THR A 5 -46.33 2.63 -22.17
C THR A 5 -45.39 1.65 -21.46
N VAL A 6 -44.50 1.03 -22.22
CA VAL A 6 -43.39 0.28 -21.63
C VAL A 6 -42.34 1.26 -21.19
N VAL A 7 -42.24 1.48 -19.88
CA VAL A 7 -41.11 2.16 -19.28
C VAL A 7 -39.96 1.16 -19.27
N VAL A 8 -39.06 1.33 -20.24
CA VAL A 8 -37.76 0.65 -20.20
C VAL A 8 -36.96 1.41 -19.12
N ILE A 9 -36.96 0.87 -17.92
CA ILE A 9 -35.96 1.24 -16.94
C ILE A 9 -34.66 0.63 -17.47
N ALA A 10 -33.93 1.41 -18.26
CA ALA A 10 -32.53 1.14 -18.49
C ALA A 10 -31.89 1.15 -17.10
N GLY A 11 -31.63 -0.01 -16.55
CA GLY A 11 -30.77 -0.19 -15.40
C GLY A 11 -29.40 0.33 -15.81
N ILE A 12 -29.19 1.61 -15.56
CA ILE A 12 -27.86 2.14 -15.42
C ILE A 12 -27.33 1.34 -14.24
N ALA A 13 -26.53 0.32 -14.52
CA ALA A 13 -25.57 -0.18 -13.59
C ALA A 13 -24.69 1.04 -13.25
N THR A 14 -25.17 1.85 -12.35
CA THR A 14 -24.34 2.85 -11.70
C THR A 14 -23.18 2.07 -11.14
N LEU A 15 -22.05 2.17 -11.82
CA LEU A 15 -20.77 2.04 -11.17
C LEU A 15 -20.84 2.99 -9.98
N THR A 16 -21.37 2.48 -8.92
CA THR A 16 -21.22 3.09 -7.63
C THR A 16 -19.80 2.75 -7.17
N CYS A 17 -18.86 3.32 -7.89
CA CYS A 17 -17.68 3.81 -7.20
C CYS A 17 -18.27 4.52 -6.03
N GLY A 18 -18.19 3.97 -4.80
CA GLY A 18 -18.90 4.48 -3.66
C GLY A 18 -18.93 5.98 -3.51
N ALA A 19 -19.14 6.70 -4.59
CA ALA A 19 -19.18 8.12 -4.75
C ALA A 19 -20.56 8.60 -4.47
N LEU A 20 -20.67 9.37 -3.50
CA LEU A 20 -21.84 9.93 -3.06
C LEU A 20 -22.30 11.17 -3.67
N VAL A 21 -23.50 11.30 -3.69
CA VAL A 21 -24.21 12.55 -3.90
C VAL A 21 -23.93 13.48 -2.73
N VAL A 22 -23.08 14.45 -2.97
CA VAL A 22 -22.94 15.58 -2.06
C VAL A 22 -24.10 16.53 -2.32
N THR A 23 -24.92 16.71 -1.33
CA THR A 23 -25.92 17.77 -1.37
C THR A 23 -25.24 19.12 -1.19
N THR A 24 -25.62 20.07 -2.01
CA THR A 24 -24.94 21.34 -2.31
C THR A 24 -24.93 22.39 -1.19
N ALA A 25 -25.17 22.04 0.06
CA ALA A 25 -25.47 23.03 1.09
C ALA A 25 -24.28 23.51 1.92
N ASP A 26 -23.15 22.86 1.97
CA ASP A 26 -22.04 23.27 2.83
C ASP A 26 -20.69 23.19 2.16
N ALA A 27 -19.99 24.27 2.26
CA ALA A 27 -18.72 24.52 1.60
C ALA A 27 -17.56 23.67 2.12
N ASP A 28 -17.72 22.92 3.20
CA ASP A 28 -16.66 22.23 3.92
C ASP A 28 -16.83 20.70 3.93
N LYS A 29 -17.45 20.11 2.90
CA LYS A 29 -17.71 18.67 2.87
C LYS A 29 -16.66 17.90 2.11
N TRP A 30 -16.16 16.83 2.74
CA TRP A 30 -15.30 15.84 2.15
C TRP A 30 -16.08 14.62 1.70
N LEU A 31 -15.64 14.02 0.62
CA LEU A 31 -16.06 12.66 0.30
C LEU A 31 -15.18 11.69 1.10
N ARG A 32 -15.83 10.91 1.90
CA ARG A 32 -15.23 9.82 2.62
C ARG A 32 -15.59 8.50 1.96
N PHE A 33 -14.58 7.72 1.62
CA PHE A 33 -14.75 6.32 1.26
C PHE A 33 -14.49 5.45 2.48
N ASP A 34 -15.55 4.86 2.99
CA ASP A 34 -15.44 3.85 4.02
C ASP A 34 -15.42 2.49 3.34
N LEU A 35 -14.35 1.74 3.52
CA LEU A 35 -14.22 0.41 2.93
C LEU A 35 -15.17 -0.62 3.56
N THR A 36 -15.92 -0.27 4.58
CA THR A 36 -16.95 -1.12 5.17
C THR A 36 -18.31 -0.95 4.55
N ASP A 37 -18.62 0.27 4.10
CA ASP A 37 -19.90 0.64 3.62
C ASP A 37 -19.81 1.47 2.33
N ARG A 38 -20.69 2.37 2.15
CA ARG A 38 -20.75 3.25 0.99
C ARG A 38 -20.01 4.55 1.28
N ALA A 39 -19.63 5.26 0.23
CA ALA A 39 -19.12 6.61 0.38
C ALA A 39 -20.14 7.48 1.12
N ARG A 40 -19.65 8.27 2.08
CA ARG A 40 -20.48 9.20 2.86
C ARG A 40 -19.93 10.61 2.71
N ALA A 41 -20.80 11.59 2.64
CA ALA A 41 -20.40 12.98 2.86
C ALA A 41 -20.13 13.16 4.35
N LEU A 42 -19.00 13.73 4.71
CA LEU A 42 -18.71 14.11 6.08
C LEU A 42 -19.22 15.53 6.27
N ASP A 43 -20.21 15.67 7.14
CA ASP A 43 -20.47 16.95 7.77
C ASP A 43 -19.40 17.16 8.83
N GLY A 44 -18.68 18.27 8.77
CA GLY A 44 -17.54 18.58 9.65
C GLY A 44 -17.83 18.59 11.17
N GLN A 45 -18.97 18.05 11.58
CA GLN A 45 -19.40 17.99 12.98
C GLN A 45 -19.37 16.59 13.59
N VAL A 46 -19.04 15.54 12.83
CA VAL A 46 -18.98 14.18 13.38
C VAL A 46 -17.53 13.79 13.59
N PRO A 47 -17.03 13.80 14.83
CA PRO A 47 -15.77 13.16 15.14
C PRO A 47 -15.86 11.71 14.69
N ALA A 48 -14.91 11.25 13.88
CA ALA A 48 -14.84 9.84 13.57
C ALA A 48 -14.71 9.07 14.89
N PRO A 49 -15.54 8.06 15.15
CA PRO A 49 -15.40 7.26 16.35
C PRO A 49 -13.98 6.68 16.41
N PRO A 50 -13.43 6.48 17.60
CA PRO A 50 -12.11 5.88 17.76
C PRO A 50 -12.08 4.53 17.04
N ARG A 51 -11.01 4.27 16.33
CA ARG A 51 -10.84 3.00 15.63
C ARG A 51 -10.80 1.85 16.61
N SER A 52 -11.64 0.87 16.38
CA SER A 52 -11.41 -0.46 16.94
C SER A 52 -10.21 -1.10 16.23
N ALA A 53 -9.58 -2.10 16.86
CA ALA A 53 -8.46 -2.83 16.27
C ALA A 53 -8.79 -3.53 14.93
N HIS A 54 -10.03 -3.48 14.49
CA HIS A 54 -10.55 -4.12 13.27
C HIS A 54 -11.01 -3.13 12.19
N GLU A 55 -10.83 -1.82 12.41
CA GLU A 55 -11.25 -0.85 11.42
C GLU A 55 -10.30 -0.79 10.23
N ARG A 56 -10.90 -0.67 9.06
CA ARG A 56 -10.21 -0.57 7.77
C ARG A 56 -9.70 0.85 7.55
N PRO A 57 -8.65 1.04 6.72
CA PRO A 57 -8.20 2.37 6.31
C PRO A 57 -9.35 3.18 5.71
N ARG A 58 -9.35 4.46 5.99
CA ARG A 58 -10.32 5.41 5.45
C ARG A 58 -9.65 6.26 4.39
N PHE A 59 -10.34 6.41 3.28
CA PHE A 59 -9.89 7.26 2.20
C PHE A 59 -10.79 8.47 2.08
N TYR A 60 -10.16 9.63 1.98
CA TYR A 60 -10.81 10.90 1.76
C TYR A 60 -10.35 11.45 0.43
N LEU A 61 -11.27 11.90 -0.41
CA LEU A 61 -10.91 12.60 -1.64
C LEU A 61 -11.01 14.09 -1.40
N SER A 62 -9.90 14.78 -1.64
CA SER A 62 -9.91 16.24 -1.67
C SER A 62 -10.61 16.71 -2.94
N SER A 63 -11.55 17.60 -2.82
CA SER A 63 -12.18 18.28 -3.96
C SER A 63 -11.24 19.29 -4.64
N ALA A 64 -10.15 19.64 -3.97
CA ALA A 64 -9.19 20.58 -4.49
C ALA A 64 -8.26 19.94 -5.50
N GLY A 65 -8.35 20.35 -6.71
CA GLY A 65 -7.48 19.94 -7.81
C GLY A 65 -8.19 19.17 -8.91
N SER A 66 -9.42 18.76 -8.71
CA SER A 66 -10.21 18.12 -9.75
C SER A 66 -11.42 18.95 -10.16
N THR A 67 -11.35 19.58 -11.32
CA THR A 67 -12.50 20.28 -11.92
C THR A 67 -13.72 19.36 -12.08
N LEU A 68 -13.48 18.08 -12.24
CA LEU A 68 -14.52 17.07 -12.38
C LEU A 68 -15.16 16.75 -11.02
N ILE A 69 -14.37 16.63 -9.97
CA ILE A 69 -14.86 16.49 -8.59
C ILE A 69 -15.57 17.77 -8.19
N GLN A 70 -15.00 18.92 -8.46
CA GLN A 70 -15.64 20.21 -8.19
C GLN A 70 -16.98 20.39 -8.92
N LYS A 71 -17.09 20.00 -10.20
CA LYS A 71 -18.36 20.02 -10.94
C LYS A 71 -19.39 19.01 -10.43
N ARG A 72 -18.96 17.83 -10.02
CA ARG A 72 -19.87 16.79 -9.52
C ARG A 72 -20.26 16.97 -8.06
N LEU A 73 -19.38 17.55 -7.26
CA LEU A 73 -19.52 17.54 -5.81
C LEU A 73 -19.70 18.94 -5.21
N ALA A 74 -19.47 20.00 -5.99
CA ALA A 74 -19.52 21.40 -5.52
C ALA A 74 -18.83 21.61 -4.14
N ALA A 75 -17.83 20.79 -3.84
CA ALA A 75 -17.25 20.73 -2.51
C ALA A 75 -15.92 21.48 -2.47
N PRO A 76 -15.74 22.40 -1.55
CA PRO A 76 -14.49 23.11 -1.35
C PRO A 76 -13.43 22.22 -0.66
N GLN A 77 -12.25 22.81 -0.53
CA GLN A 77 -11.16 22.18 0.21
C GLN A 77 -11.50 22.03 1.69
N PRO A 78 -10.97 20.99 2.33
CA PRO A 78 -11.12 20.83 3.77
C PRO A 78 -10.51 22.00 4.51
N THR A 79 -11.25 22.48 5.45
CA THR A 79 -10.73 23.45 6.40
C THR A 79 -9.89 22.77 7.48
N GLY A 80 -9.01 23.53 8.12
CA GLY A 80 -7.94 23.01 8.97
C GLY A 80 -8.33 22.00 10.04
N ALA A 81 -9.59 21.93 10.49
CA ALA A 81 -10.01 21.00 11.54
C ALA A 81 -10.13 19.54 11.05
N GLU A 82 -10.53 19.31 9.82
CA GLU A 82 -10.70 17.95 9.26
C GLU A 82 -9.37 17.36 8.79
N ALA A 83 -8.47 18.23 8.28
CA ALA A 83 -7.11 17.85 7.95
C ALA A 83 -6.21 17.69 9.20
N ALA A 84 -6.72 18.04 10.37
CA ALA A 84 -5.95 17.95 11.61
C ALA A 84 -5.48 16.52 11.89
N GLY A 85 -4.18 16.37 12.04
CA GLY A 85 -3.52 15.09 12.29
C GLY A 85 -3.20 14.29 11.03
N PHE A 86 -3.50 14.77 9.81
CA PHE A 86 -2.95 14.21 8.59
C PHE A 86 -1.60 14.87 8.29
N GLU A 87 -0.60 14.04 8.07
CA GLU A 87 0.73 14.48 7.71
C GLU A 87 0.93 14.40 6.21
N GLN A 88 1.48 15.47 5.62
CA GLN A 88 1.75 15.49 4.20
C GLN A 88 2.86 14.51 3.84
N VAL A 89 2.58 13.66 2.83
CA VAL A 89 3.52 12.69 2.31
C VAL A 89 3.72 12.87 0.80
N PRO A 90 4.91 12.52 0.28
CA PRO A 90 5.15 12.56 -1.15
C PRO A 90 4.33 11.48 -1.88
N PRO A 91 4.01 11.69 -3.17
CA PRO A 91 3.40 10.65 -3.99
C PRO A 91 4.36 9.46 -4.13
N PRO A 92 3.84 8.22 -4.04
CA PRO A 92 4.66 7.05 -4.29
C PRO A 92 5.09 7.03 -5.76
N ARG A 93 6.34 6.72 -6.02
CA ARG A 93 6.89 6.78 -7.38
C ARG A 93 8.10 5.87 -7.57
N ILE A 94 8.48 5.73 -8.82
CA ILE A 94 9.72 5.11 -9.23
C ILE A 94 10.55 6.13 -10.00
N GLU A 95 11.84 6.18 -9.73
CA GLU A 95 12.80 7.00 -10.46
C GLU A 95 13.89 6.11 -11.06
N PHE A 96 14.28 6.42 -12.29
CA PHE A 96 15.49 5.88 -12.88
C PHE A 96 16.57 6.93 -12.71
N ARG A 97 17.67 6.57 -12.07
CA ARG A 97 18.83 7.46 -11.83
C ARG A 97 19.99 6.96 -12.68
N PRO A 98 20.12 7.43 -13.94
CA PRO A 98 21.11 6.91 -14.89
C PRO A 98 22.56 7.20 -14.50
N ASP A 99 22.81 8.23 -13.69
CA ASP A 99 24.14 8.76 -13.40
C ASP A 99 24.82 8.14 -12.19
N VAL A 100 24.22 7.11 -11.61
CA VAL A 100 24.73 6.51 -10.38
C VAL A 100 25.21 5.09 -10.67
N SER A 101 26.28 4.65 -10.02
CA SER A 101 26.97 3.37 -10.25
C SER A 101 26.03 2.17 -10.47
N GLN A 102 26.53 1.08 -11.05
CA GLN A 102 25.73 -0.15 -11.30
C GLN A 102 24.95 -0.65 -10.08
N ALA A 103 25.40 -0.35 -8.87
CA ALA A 103 24.67 -0.64 -7.63
C ALA A 103 23.38 0.17 -7.50
N THR A 104 23.21 1.22 -8.29
CA THR A 104 22.08 2.16 -8.30
C THR A 104 21.32 2.17 -9.62
N THR A 105 21.66 1.33 -10.56
CA THR A 105 20.92 1.15 -11.83
C THR A 105 19.56 0.48 -11.62
N ALA A 106 19.32 -0.16 -10.46
CA ALA A 106 17.98 -0.58 -10.09
C ALA A 106 17.09 0.65 -9.89
N PRO A 107 15.82 0.59 -10.35
CA PRO A 107 14.90 1.70 -10.17
C PRO A 107 14.80 2.11 -8.70
N TRP A 108 14.83 3.42 -8.46
CA TRP A 108 14.65 3.97 -7.13
C TRP A 108 13.16 4.05 -6.80
N ILE A 109 12.72 3.30 -5.80
CA ILE A 109 11.33 3.31 -5.33
C ILE A 109 11.21 4.29 -4.18
N ASP A 110 10.39 5.33 -4.35
CA ASP A 110 9.96 6.21 -3.28
C ASP A 110 8.65 5.66 -2.70
N SER A 111 8.76 4.91 -1.62
CA SER A 111 7.64 4.35 -0.86
C SER A 111 7.44 5.12 0.44
N ASN A 112 6.18 5.27 0.85
CA ASN A 112 5.85 5.77 2.19
C ASN A 112 5.84 4.67 3.25
N GLY A 113 6.09 3.42 2.87
CA GLY A 113 6.08 2.27 3.77
C GLY A 113 6.92 2.47 5.03
N ALA A 114 8.11 3.09 4.92
CA ALA A 114 8.95 3.41 6.06
C ALA A 114 8.29 4.41 7.02
N ARG A 115 7.60 5.46 6.51
CA ARG A 115 6.85 6.43 7.33
C ARG A 115 5.70 5.77 8.06
N PHE A 116 4.97 4.90 7.37
CA PHE A 116 3.84 4.16 7.92
C PHE A 116 4.28 3.18 9.01
N GLN A 117 5.38 2.51 8.82
CA GLN A 117 5.95 1.61 9.84
C GLN A 117 6.53 2.36 11.05
N ARG A 118 6.98 3.60 10.88
CA ARG A 118 7.33 4.53 11.98
C ARG A 118 6.12 5.01 12.79
N GLY A 119 4.92 4.67 12.38
CA GLY A 119 3.71 4.99 13.13
C GLY A 119 2.81 6.06 12.53
N LEU A 120 3.13 6.60 11.34
CA LEU A 120 2.22 7.50 10.65
C LEU A 120 0.93 6.76 10.29
N LYS A 121 -0.21 7.22 10.84
CA LYS A 121 -1.53 6.58 10.66
C LYS A 121 -2.48 7.38 9.79
N LYS A 122 -2.15 8.64 9.49
CA LYS A 122 -2.97 9.54 8.68
C LYS A 122 -2.08 10.27 7.69
N ALA A 123 -2.23 9.98 6.41
CA ALA A 123 -1.41 10.53 5.33
C ALA A 123 -2.21 11.50 4.45
N HIS A 124 -1.60 12.60 4.06
CA HIS A 124 -2.15 13.54 3.10
C HIS A 124 -1.27 13.60 1.84
N TYR A 125 -1.76 13.03 0.76
CA TYR A 125 -1.17 13.15 -0.57
C TYR A 125 -1.69 14.43 -1.23
N ALA A 126 -1.06 15.55 -0.94
CA ALA A 126 -1.52 16.89 -1.33
C ALA A 126 -1.59 17.11 -2.85
N LYS A 127 -0.77 16.39 -3.62
CA LYS A 127 -0.80 16.40 -5.08
C LYS A 127 -0.30 15.06 -5.61
N LEU A 128 -1.18 14.32 -6.26
CA LEU A 128 -0.85 13.07 -6.93
C LEU A 128 -0.71 13.33 -8.44
N PRO A 129 0.45 13.08 -9.03
CA PRO A 129 0.62 13.14 -10.48
C PRO A 129 -0.28 12.12 -11.19
N ALA A 130 -0.62 12.39 -12.44
CA ALA A 130 -1.40 11.48 -13.27
C ALA A 130 -0.82 10.05 -13.25
N GLY A 131 -1.68 9.06 -13.05
CA GLY A 131 -1.35 7.64 -12.96
C GLY A 131 -0.88 7.17 -11.58
N SER A 132 -0.80 8.05 -10.56
CA SER A 132 -0.27 7.67 -9.24
C SER A 132 -1.33 7.44 -8.16
N ALA A 133 -2.55 7.91 -8.35
CA ALA A 133 -3.58 7.83 -7.31
C ALA A 133 -3.99 6.39 -6.94
N PRO A 134 -4.12 5.43 -7.86
CA PRO A 134 -4.37 4.03 -7.50
C PRO A 134 -3.26 3.43 -6.64
N LEU A 135 -1.98 3.76 -6.93
CA LEU A 135 -0.86 3.26 -6.14
C LEU A 135 -0.83 3.88 -4.74
N ALA A 136 -1.12 5.17 -4.61
CA ALA A 136 -1.21 5.84 -3.31
C ALA A 136 -2.31 5.21 -2.43
N ALA A 137 -3.47 4.90 -3.01
CA ALA A 137 -4.55 4.20 -2.31
C ALA A 137 -4.14 2.78 -1.89
N ALA A 138 -3.51 2.02 -2.80
CA ALA A 138 -3.04 0.67 -2.53
C ALA A 138 -1.95 0.65 -1.44
N GLU A 139 -1.02 1.61 -1.47
CA GLU A 139 0.03 1.77 -0.47
C GLU A 139 -0.57 2.06 0.92
N ALA A 140 -1.43 3.07 1.04
CA ALA A 140 -2.09 3.40 2.30
C ALA A 140 -2.92 2.22 2.84
N TYR A 141 -3.65 1.51 1.98
CA TYR A 141 -4.40 0.31 2.34
C TYR A 141 -3.50 -0.78 2.91
N THR A 142 -2.39 -1.08 2.24
CA THR A 142 -1.45 -2.13 2.63
C THR A 142 -0.91 -1.93 4.04
N TYR A 143 -0.64 -0.69 4.43
CA TYR A 143 -0.12 -0.36 5.76
C TYR A 143 -1.19 0.07 6.78
N GLY A 144 -2.46 0.00 6.42
CA GLY A 144 -3.56 0.33 7.32
C GLY A 144 -3.62 1.81 7.70
N VAL A 145 -3.31 2.71 6.77
CA VAL A 145 -3.20 4.16 6.96
C VAL A 145 -4.41 4.87 6.38
N ASP A 146 -5.01 5.79 7.13
CA ASP A 146 -6.01 6.70 6.59
C ASP A 146 -5.34 7.67 5.61
N ALA A 147 -5.98 7.94 4.49
CA ALA A 147 -5.38 8.80 3.49
C ALA A 147 -6.36 9.84 2.92
N ILE A 148 -5.88 11.09 2.85
CA ILE A 148 -6.46 12.11 1.99
C ILE A 148 -5.73 12.03 0.65
N LEU A 149 -6.49 11.84 -0.41
CA LEU A 149 -5.98 11.75 -1.78
C LEU A 149 -6.42 12.96 -2.59
N ASN A 150 -5.46 13.67 -3.17
CA ASN A 150 -5.73 14.73 -4.14
C ASN A 150 -5.26 14.26 -5.53
N PRO A 151 -6.09 13.50 -6.26
CA PRO A 151 -5.72 12.89 -7.52
C PRO A 151 -5.70 13.89 -8.67
N ASP A 152 -4.92 13.58 -9.68
CA ASP A 152 -5.11 14.18 -10.99
C ASP A 152 -6.51 13.79 -11.54
N PRO A 153 -7.21 14.70 -12.23
CA PRO A 153 -8.53 14.42 -12.80
C PRO A 153 -8.59 13.19 -13.71
N SER A 154 -7.49 12.88 -14.40
CA SER A 154 -7.40 11.70 -15.27
C SER A 154 -7.37 10.38 -14.53
N ASP A 155 -7.10 10.38 -13.23
CA ASP A 155 -7.00 9.17 -12.39
C ASP A 155 -8.32 8.77 -11.75
N LEU A 156 -9.38 9.58 -11.84
CA LEU A 156 -10.59 9.37 -11.04
C LEU A 156 -11.26 8.02 -11.29
N ASP A 157 -11.34 7.57 -12.52
CA ASP A 157 -11.95 6.27 -12.85
C ASP A 157 -11.08 5.11 -12.36
N ALA A 158 -9.77 5.22 -12.55
CA ALA A 158 -8.82 4.21 -12.08
C ALA A 158 -8.76 4.15 -10.55
N LEU A 159 -8.81 5.30 -9.88
CA LEU A 159 -8.89 5.38 -8.42
C LEU A 159 -10.20 4.79 -7.91
N GLY A 160 -11.33 5.10 -8.54
CA GLY A 160 -12.62 4.52 -8.19
C GLY A 160 -12.61 2.99 -8.30
N SER A 161 -12.08 2.46 -9.39
CA SER A 161 -11.93 1.01 -9.59
C SER A 161 -11.00 0.38 -8.55
N MET A 162 -9.90 1.06 -8.19
CA MET A 162 -8.98 0.61 -7.14
C MET A 162 -9.68 0.56 -5.77
N LEU A 163 -10.42 1.60 -5.40
CA LEU A 163 -11.13 1.63 -4.12
C LEU A 163 -12.21 0.53 -4.02
N GLN A 164 -12.92 0.24 -5.12
CA GLN A 164 -13.84 -0.89 -5.18
C GLN A 164 -13.11 -2.22 -4.98
N PHE A 165 -11.98 -2.42 -5.67
CA PHE A 165 -11.17 -3.61 -5.53
C PHE A 165 -10.70 -3.79 -4.08
N LEU A 166 -10.11 -2.76 -3.48
CA LEU A 166 -9.63 -2.80 -2.10
C LEU A 166 -10.76 -3.10 -1.10
N ASN A 167 -11.95 -2.53 -1.32
CA ASN A 167 -13.12 -2.81 -0.50
C ASN A 167 -13.53 -4.29 -0.57
N ALA A 168 -13.56 -4.87 -1.76
CA ALA A 168 -13.90 -6.28 -1.96
C ALA A 168 -12.89 -7.23 -1.27
N GLN A 169 -11.62 -6.80 -1.12
CA GLN A 169 -10.56 -7.61 -0.52
C GLN A 169 -10.38 -7.39 0.98
N SER A 170 -11.24 -6.61 1.59
CA SER A 170 -11.09 -6.28 2.99
C SER A 170 -11.27 -7.49 3.92
N ARG A 171 -10.33 -7.65 4.84
CA ARG A 171 -10.29 -8.71 5.86
C ARG A 171 -9.85 -8.09 7.19
N PRO A 172 -10.08 -8.76 8.32
CA PRO A 172 -9.52 -8.33 9.59
C PRO A 172 -8.01 -8.15 9.49
N PRO A 173 -7.44 -7.09 10.08
CA PRO A 173 -6.00 -6.86 10.08
C PRO A 173 -5.27 -7.97 10.84
N LEU A 174 -4.10 -8.30 10.35
CA LEU A 174 -3.16 -9.22 11.00
C LEU A 174 -1.92 -8.44 11.44
N PRO A 175 -1.22 -8.89 12.49
CA PRO A 175 0.04 -8.28 12.92
C PRO A 175 1.08 -8.25 11.80
N VAL A 176 1.91 -7.20 11.78
CA VAL A 176 3.03 -7.12 10.82
C VAL A 176 4.05 -8.19 11.16
N MET A 177 4.44 -8.97 10.16
CA MET A 177 5.49 -9.97 10.26
C MET A 177 6.82 -9.40 9.76
N ALA A 178 7.84 -9.59 10.57
CA ALA A 178 9.19 -9.18 10.26
C ALA A 178 10.18 -10.11 10.94
N ASN A 179 11.37 -10.22 10.40
CA ASN A 179 12.48 -10.90 11.05
C ASN A 179 13.62 -9.93 11.45
N VAL A 180 13.46 -8.65 11.12
CA VAL A 180 14.35 -7.56 11.55
C VAL A 180 13.61 -6.62 12.46
N GLY A 181 14.16 -6.34 13.64
CA GLY A 181 13.78 -5.21 14.47
C GLY A 181 14.65 -4.02 14.13
N VAL A 182 14.08 -2.83 14.11
CA VAL A 182 14.85 -1.59 13.97
C VAL A 182 14.53 -0.69 15.15
N VAL A 183 15.51 -0.40 15.96
CA VAL A 183 15.42 0.64 17.00
C VAL A 183 15.61 1.97 16.29
N ASP A 184 14.51 2.70 16.11
CA ASP A 184 14.48 3.94 15.34
C ASP A 184 14.90 5.11 16.24
N ASP A 185 15.91 5.86 15.83
CA ASP A 185 16.39 7.06 16.52
C ASP A 185 15.74 8.35 15.99
N GLY A 186 14.80 8.22 15.05
CA GLY A 186 14.10 9.34 14.41
C GLY A 186 14.95 10.12 13.39
N SER A 187 16.21 9.77 13.20
CA SER A 187 17.09 10.49 12.29
C SER A 187 16.71 10.33 10.82
N ALA A 188 17.11 11.29 9.98
CA ALA A 188 16.96 11.21 8.54
C ALA A 188 17.74 10.01 7.95
N GLN A 189 18.92 9.72 8.50
CA GLN A 189 19.75 8.58 8.11
C GLN A 189 19.04 7.26 8.37
N MET A 190 18.42 7.10 9.54
CA MET A 190 17.61 5.92 9.84
C MET A 190 16.41 5.83 8.88
N GLY A 191 15.78 6.95 8.53
CA GLY A 191 14.71 6.99 7.54
C GLY A 191 15.15 6.46 6.18
N GLU A 192 16.35 6.81 5.73
CA GLU A 192 16.90 6.31 4.47
C GLU A 192 17.24 4.81 4.55
N ILE A 193 17.78 4.34 5.68
CA ILE A 193 18.01 2.92 5.92
C ILE A 193 16.70 2.13 5.83
N LEU A 194 15.65 2.58 6.52
CA LEU A 194 14.34 1.94 6.50
C LEU A 194 13.73 1.89 5.09
N ASN A 195 13.88 2.98 4.32
CA ASN A 195 13.46 3.01 2.92
C ASN A 195 14.22 1.97 2.08
N LEU A 196 15.52 1.83 2.27
CA LEU A 196 16.34 0.83 1.57
C LEU A 196 16.01 -0.60 1.99
N LEU A 197 15.70 -0.86 3.26
CA LEU A 197 15.22 -2.17 3.71
C LEU A 197 13.89 -2.50 3.02
N THR A 198 12.95 -1.55 2.98
CA THR A 198 11.66 -1.69 2.28
C THR A 198 11.87 -2.06 0.81
N ARG A 199 12.69 -1.32 0.08
CA ARG A 199 12.99 -1.54 -1.35
C ARG A 199 13.64 -2.90 -1.64
N ARG A 200 14.39 -3.43 -0.69
CA ARG A 200 15.04 -4.74 -0.81
C ARG A 200 14.19 -5.91 -0.31
N ASN A 201 12.94 -5.62 0.08
CA ASN A 201 12.06 -6.62 0.67
C ASN A 201 12.70 -7.33 1.88
N LEU A 202 13.42 -6.56 2.70
CA LEU A 202 13.91 -6.96 4.01
C LEU A 202 12.85 -6.55 5.03
N LEU A 203 12.00 -7.47 5.41
CA LEU A 203 10.86 -7.17 6.26
C LEU A 203 11.32 -6.82 7.68
N TYR A 204 10.96 -5.63 8.11
CA TYR A 204 11.30 -5.11 9.43
C TYR A 204 10.07 -4.56 10.15
N ARG A 205 10.19 -4.43 11.45
CA ARG A 205 9.30 -3.61 12.28
C ARG A 205 10.11 -2.67 13.16
N VAL A 206 9.58 -1.49 13.40
CA VAL A 206 10.16 -0.55 14.36
C VAL A 206 9.86 -1.06 15.78
N VAL A 207 10.87 -1.11 16.61
CA VAL A 207 10.80 -1.59 18.00
C VAL A 207 11.41 -0.55 18.93
N ALA A 208 10.91 -0.46 20.16
CA ALA A 208 11.43 0.47 21.15
C ALA A 208 12.78 0.02 21.73
N ALA A 209 13.05 -1.27 21.72
CA ALA A 209 14.28 -1.89 22.23
C ALA A 209 14.57 -3.20 21.49
N PRO A 210 15.80 -3.76 21.61
CA PRO A 210 16.13 -5.05 21.04
C PRO A 210 15.12 -6.16 21.43
N ASP A 211 14.63 -6.87 20.44
CA ASP A 211 13.62 -7.92 20.60
C ASP A 211 14.21 -9.29 20.21
N ARG A 212 14.34 -10.18 21.19
CA ARG A 212 14.93 -11.52 20.99
C ARG A 212 14.06 -12.47 20.15
N THR A 213 12.82 -12.11 19.88
CA THR A 213 11.94 -12.88 18.99
C THR A 213 12.24 -12.63 17.50
N LEU A 214 13.08 -11.63 17.21
CA LEU A 214 13.53 -11.28 15.87
C LEU A 214 14.92 -11.86 15.60
N ASN A 215 15.17 -12.22 14.35
CA ASN A 215 16.46 -12.79 13.93
C ASN A 215 17.62 -11.80 14.06
N LEU A 216 17.33 -10.52 13.91
CA LEU A 216 18.30 -9.44 13.95
C LEU A 216 17.66 -8.18 14.51
N THR A 217 18.37 -7.46 15.36
CA THR A 217 17.99 -6.10 15.75
C THR A 217 19.02 -5.09 15.24
N VAL A 218 18.57 -4.15 14.46
CA VAL A 218 19.37 -3.02 13.97
C VAL A 218 19.20 -1.87 14.96
N GLN A 219 20.32 -1.46 15.58
CA GLN A 219 20.39 -0.31 16.47
C GLN A 219 21.70 0.43 16.19
N LEU A 220 21.62 1.69 15.78
CA LEU A 220 22.79 2.51 15.52
C LEU A 220 23.54 2.81 16.83
N GLY A 221 24.87 2.87 16.75
CA GLY A 221 25.75 3.11 17.87
C GLY A 221 26.13 1.85 18.66
N THR A 222 25.76 0.67 18.18
CA THR A 222 26.24 -0.61 18.71
C THR A 222 27.51 -1.05 17.99
N ALA A 223 28.26 -1.99 18.57
CA ALA A 223 29.44 -2.57 17.91
C ALA A 223 29.07 -3.26 16.59
N GLU A 224 27.88 -3.83 16.49
CA GLU A 224 27.36 -4.46 15.29
C GLU A 224 26.96 -3.47 14.20
N PHE A 225 26.38 -2.34 14.59
CA PHE A 225 25.90 -1.25 13.74
C PHE A 225 26.41 0.10 14.21
N PRO A 226 27.71 0.41 14.02
CA PRO A 226 28.27 1.69 14.43
C PRO A 226 27.60 2.84 13.66
N LYS A 227 27.50 4.02 14.29
CA LYS A 227 26.83 5.19 13.70
C LYS A 227 27.43 5.60 12.36
N GLU A 228 28.73 5.48 12.24
CA GLU A 228 29.49 5.82 11.02
C GLU A 228 29.07 4.96 9.83
N ALA A 229 28.62 3.73 10.07
CA ALA A 229 28.13 2.84 9.02
C ALA A 229 26.84 3.36 8.36
N ALA A 230 26.09 4.24 9.03
CA ALA A 230 24.89 4.86 8.48
C ALA A 230 25.20 5.97 7.45
N ALA A 231 26.45 6.41 7.33
CA ALA A 231 26.88 7.37 6.31
C ALA A 231 26.67 6.83 4.87
N ASP A 232 26.70 5.50 4.70
CA ASP A 232 26.30 4.82 3.46
C ASP A 232 25.09 3.90 3.73
N PRO A 233 23.86 4.42 3.62
CA PRO A 233 22.65 3.63 3.86
C PRO A 233 22.52 2.42 2.94
N TYR A 234 23.09 2.49 1.73
CA TYR A 234 23.06 1.37 0.78
C TYR A 234 23.94 0.20 1.26
N ALA A 235 25.20 0.49 1.62
CA ALA A 235 26.10 -0.52 2.18
C ALA A 235 25.55 -1.06 3.52
N PHE A 236 24.93 -0.19 4.32
CA PHE A 236 24.26 -0.57 5.55
C PHE A 236 23.15 -1.62 5.32
N ALA A 237 22.23 -1.34 4.39
CA ALA A 237 21.16 -2.30 4.06
C ALA A 237 21.71 -3.61 3.46
N ALA A 238 22.83 -3.56 2.72
CA ALA A 238 23.52 -4.76 2.25
C ALA A 238 24.09 -5.57 3.42
N ARG A 239 24.66 -4.91 4.43
CA ARG A 239 25.14 -5.57 5.66
C ARG A 239 24.01 -6.24 6.43
N VAL A 240 22.87 -5.55 6.59
CA VAL A 240 21.67 -6.14 7.22
C VAL A 240 21.25 -7.40 6.48
N ARG A 241 21.17 -7.35 5.14
CA ARG A 241 20.85 -8.53 4.33
C ARG A 241 21.85 -9.68 4.53
N ALA A 242 23.15 -9.38 4.52
CA ALA A 242 24.18 -10.40 4.70
C ALA A 242 24.09 -11.07 6.07
N LYS A 243 23.78 -10.30 7.13
CA LYS A 243 23.62 -10.84 8.49
C LYS A 243 22.41 -11.75 8.65
N ILE A 244 21.28 -11.39 8.04
CA ILE A 244 20.09 -12.24 8.05
C ILE A 244 20.35 -13.53 7.26
N GLY A 245 21.10 -13.44 6.18
CA GLY A 245 21.23 -14.49 5.18
C GLY A 245 19.97 -14.64 4.32
N ASP A 246 20.17 -14.93 3.04
CA ASP A 246 19.05 -14.98 2.09
C ASP A 246 18.05 -16.09 2.41
N ASP A 247 18.46 -17.17 3.03
CA ASP A 247 17.59 -18.29 3.38
C ASP A 247 16.67 -18.00 4.57
N ASN A 248 17.08 -17.09 5.42
CA ASN A 248 16.30 -16.68 6.59
C ASN A 248 15.37 -15.49 6.30
N ARG A 249 15.45 -14.86 5.13
CA ARG A 249 14.54 -13.79 4.76
C ARG A 249 13.11 -14.33 4.67
N LEU A 250 12.18 -13.71 5.39
CA LEU A 250 10.77 -14.12 5.40
C LEU A 250 10.17 -14.17 4.00
N ILE A 251 10.60 -13.26 3.12
CA ILE A 251 10.16 -13.22 1.73
C ILE A 251 11.31 -12.97 0.76
N ARG A 252 11.23 -13.60 -0.40
CA ARG A 252 12.08 -13.29 -1.56
C ARG A 252 11.20 -13.18 -2.81
N LEU A 253 11.43 -12.15 -3.59
CA LEU A 253 10.81 -11.95 -4.90
C LEU A 253 11.86 -12.14 -5.98
N TYR A 254 11.49 -12.84 -7.04
CA TYR A 254 12.35 -13.09 -8.19
C TYR A 254 11.67 -12.54 -9.46
N GLY A 255 12.48 -12.02 -10.37
CA GLY A 255 11.97 -11.47 -11.64
C GLY A 255 11.45 -10.04 -11.55
N THR A 256 11.69 -9.34 -10.42
CA THR A 256 11.27 -7.95 -10.28
C THR A 256 12.24 -7.12 -9.45
N SER A 257 12.34 -5.84 -9.78
CA SER A 257 13.04 -4.82 -9.00
C SER A 257 12.13 -3.65 -8.60
N THR A 258 10.84 -3.72 -8.94
CA THR A 258 9.87 -2.64 -8.79
C THR A 258 8.71 -3.00 -7.86
N VAL A 259 8.75 -4.18 -7.24
CA VAL A 259 7.70 -4.66 -6.34
C VAL A 259 8.21 -4.65 -4.91
N VAL A 260 7.42 -4.03 -4.03
CA VAL A 260 7.62 -4.03 -2.58
C VAL A 260 6.62 -5.00 -1.95
N ALA A 261 7.12 -5.85 -1.07
CA ALA A 261 6.32 -6.79 -0.31
C ALA A 261 6.04 -6.26 1.10
N HIS A 262 4.83 -6.52 1.59
CA HIS A 262 4.45 -6.37 2.98
C HIS A 262 3.76 -7.65 3.45
N LEU A 263 4.15 -8.17 4.61
CA LEU A 263 3.65 -9.43 5.13
C LEU A 263 3.01 -9.20 6.50
N THR A 264 1.79 -9.70 6.66
CA THR A 264 1.08 -9.71 7.95
C THR A 264 0.68 -11.14 8.29
N GLY A 265 0.58 -11.47 9.57
CA GLY A 265 0.23 -12.83 9.98
C GLY A 265 0.16 -13.01 11.48
N ASP A 266 -0.45 -14.12 11.90
CA ASP A 266 -0.60 -14.56 13.30
C ASP A 266 0.07 -15.93 13.57
N GLY A 267 0.89 -16.40 12.62
CA GLY A 267 1.53 -17.72 12.67
C GLY A 267 0.71 -18.83 12.01
N THR A 268 -0.60 -18.71 11.98
CA THR A 268 -1.51 -19.67 11.30
C THR A 268 -1.99 -19.17 9.96
N ARG A 269 -2.17 -17.86 9.85
CA ARG A 269 -2.61 -17.17 8.63
C ARG A 269 -1.60 -16.11 8.29
N LEU A 270 -1.27 -16.02 7.01
CA LEU A 270 -0.48 -14.93 6.47
C LEU A 270 -1.26 -14.22 5.38
N ARG A 271 -1.04 -12.93 5.26
CA ARG A 271 -1.41 -12.15 4.08
C ARG A 271 -0.18 -11.43 3.55
N LEU A 272 0.14 -11.75 2.32
CA LEU A 272 1.17 -11.10 1.54
C LEU A 272 0.55 -10.04 0.66
N TYR A 273 1.05 -8.81 0.76
CA TYR A 273 0.77 -7.72 -0.16
C TYR A 273 1.99 -7.50 -1.04
N LEU A 274 1.77 -7.33 -2.33
CA LEU A 274 2.78 -7.01 -3.33
C LEU A 274 2.37 -5.72 -4.03
N LEU A 275 3.12 -4.65 -3.82
CA LEU A 275 2.89 -3.34 -4.41
C LEU A 275 3.84 -3.12 -5.58
N SER A 276 3.31 -2.95 -6.79
CA SER A 276 4.10 -2.62 -7.99
C SER A 276 4.19 -1.11 -8.17
N TYR A 277 5.42 -0.61 -8.13
CA TYR A 277 5.73 0.80 -8.41
C TYR A 277 6.10 1.02 -9.89
N GLY A 278 6.24 -0.06 -10.66
CA GLY A 278 6.67 -0.01 -12.07
C GLY A 278 5.60 0.42 -13.08
N GLY A 279 4.34 0.42 -12.69
CA GLY A 279 3.22 0.74 -13.57
C GLY A 279 2.82 2.21 -13.50
N ARG A 280 3.38 3.07 -14.37
CA ARG A 280 2.94 4.47 -14.49
C ARG A 280 2.46 4.80 -15.90
N GLY A 281 1.46 5.69 -15.96
CA GLY A 281 0.99 6.34 -17.16
C GLY A 281 -0.13 5.61 -17.91
N ARG A 282 -0.59 6.22 -19.01
CA ARG A 282 -1.67 5.70 -19.88
C ARG A 282 -1.38 4.31 -20.46
N GLN A 283 -0.14 3.87 -20.43
CA GLN A 283 0.30 2.51 -20.75
C GLN A 283 0.76 1.84 -19.46
N GLN A 284 -0.15 1.52 -18.56
CA GLN A 284 0.14 0.70 -17.40
C GLN A 284 0.53 -0.70 -17.89
N ARG A 285 1.81 -0.90 -18.13
CA ARG A 285 2.33 -2.24 -18.32
C ARG A 285 2.25 -2.94 -16.96
N GLY A 286 1.47 -3.99 -16.89
CA GLY A 286 1.39 -4.82 -15.70
C GLY A 286 2.77 -5.32 -15.27
N GLN A 287 2.94 -5.54 -13.99
CA GLN A 287 4.09 -6.28 -13.48
C GLN A 287 4.06 -7.68 -14.13
N PRO A 288 5.11 -8.14 -14.82
CA PRO A 288 5.19 -9.52 -15.30
C PRO A 288 5.01 -10.52 -14.15
N SER A 289 4.70 -11.77 -14.49
CA SER A 289 4.66 -12.85 -13.49
C SER A 289 5.95 -12.87 -12.67
N ILE A 290 5.81 -12.98 -11.35
CA ILE A 290 6.91 -13.01 -10.41
C ILE A 290 6.90 -14.28 -9.59
N ARG A 291 8.06 -14.84 -9.31
CA ARG A 291 8.21 -15.94 -8.37
C ARG A 291 8.35 -15.39 -6.95
N VAL A 292 7.60 -15.95 -6.03
CA VAL A 292 7.60 -15.59 -4.62
C VAL A 292 8.05 -16.80 -3.80
N ARG A 293 8.94 -16.58 -2.84
CA ARG A 293 9.30 -17.54 -1.80
C ARG A 293 8.97 -16.93 -0.44
N VAL A 294 8.24 -17.69 0.39
CA VAL A 294 7.90 -17.34 1.78
C VAL A 294 8.49 -18.38 2.70
N VAL A 295 9.13 -18.00 3.80
CA VAL A 295 9.61 -18.92 4.82
C VAL A 295 8.42 -19.48 5.61
N GLY A 296 8.38 -20.77 5.77
CA GLY A 296 7.29 -21.53 6.37
C GLY A 296 6.56 -22.40 5.35
N ARG A 297 5.82 -23.39 5.84
CA ARG A 297 5.02 -24.29 5.00
C ARG A 297 3.59 -23.84 5.03
N TYR A 298 3.12 -23.32 3.92
CA TYR A 298 1.80 -22.74 3.79
C TYR A 298 1.06 -23.31 2.58
N GLU A 299 -0.25 -23.15 2.61
CA GLU A 299 -1.15 -23.40 1.50
C GLU A 299 -1.81 -22.08 1.08
N PRO A 300 -1.71 -21.68 -0.20
CA PRO A 300 -2.48 -20.55 -0.69
C PRO A 300 -3.98 -20.84 -0.61
N VAL A 301 -4.73 -19.95 0.03
CA VAL A 301 -6.18 -20.10 0.21
C VAL A 301 -7.00 -19.05 -0.53
N ALA A 302 -6.39 -17.91 -0.85
CA ALA A 302 -7.01 -16.89 -1.69
C ALA A 302 -5.93 -16.08 -2.43
N PHE A 303 -6.31 -15.59 -3.60
CA PHE A 303 -5.52 -14.68 -4.41
C PHE A 303 -6.43 -13.61 -5.00
N ALA A 304 -5.97 -12.37 -4.99
CA ALA A 304 -6.61 -11.26 -5.67
C ALA A 304 -5.54 -10.28 -6.18
N ALA A 305 -5.73 -9.75 -7.37
CA ALA A 305 -4.81 -8.77 -7.92
C ALA A 305 -5.56 -7.74 -8.77
N TYR A 306 -5.10 -6.48 -8.70
CA TYR A 306 -5.68 -5.41 -9.49
C TYR A 306 -5.04 -5.36 -10.89
N GLY A 307 -5.89 -5.34 -11.92
CA GLY A 307 -5.42 -5.30 -13.31
C GLY A 307 -4.83 -6.63 -13.81
N THR A 308 -5.27 -7.74 -13.24
CA THR A 308 -4.98 -9.09 -13.72
C THR A 308 -6.13 -9.63 -14.59
N GLU A 309 -5.92 -10.74 -15.26
CA GLU A 309 -6.97 -11.45 -15.99
C GLU A 309 -8.01 -12.03 -15.03
N ALA A 310 -9.26 -12.18 -15.48
CA ALA A 310 -10.37 -12.53 -14.61
C ALA A 310 -10.23 -13.92 -13.97
N ASP A 311 -9.58 -14.86 -14.63
CA ASP A 311 -9.35 -16.23 -14.20
C ASP A 311 -7.92 -16.46 -13.67
N ALA A 312 -7.15 -15.38 -13.46
CA ALA A 312 -5.79 -15.46 -12.98
C ALA A 312 -5.72 -16.13 -11.61
N LYS A 313 -4.81 -17.07 -11.48
CA LYS A 313 -4.54 -17.82 -10.26
C LYS A 313 -3.06 -18.01 -10.03
N LEU A 314 -2.67 -18.32 -8.81
CA LEU A 314 -1.30 -18.71 -8.50
C LEU A 314 -0.96 -20.02 -9.22
N THR A 315 0.26 -20.09 -9.74
CA THR A 315 0.81 -21.30 -10.37
C THR A 315 2.08 -21.77 -9.68
N ASP A 316 2.56 -22.92 -10.06
CA ASP A 316 3.82 -23.50 -9.60
C ASP A 316 3.97 -23.49 -8.06
N VAL A 317 2.87 -23.82 -7.36
CA VAL A 317 2.88 -23.88 -5.90
C VAL A 317 3.66 -25.09 -5.45
N ASP A 318 4.75 -24.84 -4.71
CA ASP A 318 5.64 -25.86 -4.19
C ASP A 318 6.05 -25.54 -2.75
N ASN A 319 6.52 -26.57 -2.02
CA ASN A 319 6.94 -26.43 -0.63
C ASN A 319 8.34 -27.04 -0.43
N PRO A 320 9.40 -26.45 -1.04
CA PRO A 320 10.74 -26.98 -0.91
C PRO A 320 11.28 -26.77 0.51
N GLY A 321 11.57 -27.86 1.20
CA GLY A 321 12.11 -27.80 2.56
C GLY A 321 11.20 -27.09 3.55
N LYS A 322 11.65 -25.96 4.07
CA LYS A 322 10.93 -25.12 5.06
C LYS A 322 10.30 -23.87 4.44
N THR A 323 10.05 -23.87 3.15
CA THR A 323 9.52 -22.70 2.45
C THR A 323 8.29 -23.04 1.62
N THR A 324 7.54 -22.05 1.25
CA THR A 324 6.47 -22.12 0.26
C THR A 324 6.84 -21.20 -0.89
N GLU A 325 6.77 -21.74 -2.10
CA GLU A 325 7.03 -20.99 -3.33
C GLU A 325 5.84 -21.05 -4.26
N PHE A 326 5.60 -19.96 -4.98
CA PHE A 326 4.54 -19.88 -5.98
C PHE A 326 4.82 -18.76 -6.97
N SER A 327 4.19 -18.85 -8.14
CA SER A 327 4.21 -17.80 -9.15
C SER A 327 2.93 -16.98 -9.06
N VAL A 328 3.10 -15.66 -8.96
CA VAL A 328 2.01 -14.67 -9.00
C VAL A 328 1.88 -14.20 -10.44
N PRO A 329 0.69 -14.28 -11.06
CA PRO A 329 0.48 -13.82 -12.43
C PRO A 329 0.65 -12.32 -12.56
N SER A 330 0.63 -11.82 -13.80
CA SER A 330 0.74 -10.39 -14.07
C SER A 330 -0.33 -9.57 -13.35
N PHE A 331 0.06 -8.43 -12.77
CA PHE A 331 -0.84 -7.48 -12.12
C PHE A 331 -0.33 -6.04 -12.31
N VAL A 332 -1.19 -5.05 -12.12
CA VAL A 332 -0.83 -3.64 -12.37
C VAL A 332 -0.27 -2.96 -11.13
N THR A 333 -1.02 -2.91 -10.05
CA THR A 333 -0.67 -2.07 -8.89
C THR A 333 -0.48 -2.87 -7.60
N ILE A 334 -1.40 -3.77 -7.29
CA ILE A 334 -1.38 -4.55 -6.05
C ILE A 334 -1.84 -5.98 -6.32
N ALA A 335 -1.13 -6.92 -5.70
CA ALA A 335 -1.60 -8.30 -5.56
C ALA A 335 -1.60 -8.70 -4.09
N MET A 336 -2.54 -9.54 -3.70
CA MET A 336 -2.72 -10.05 -2.35
C MET A 336 -2.85 -11.57 -2.39
N VAL A 337 -2.11 -12.23 -1.49
CA VAL A 337 -2.16 -13.68 -1.33
C VAL A 337 -2.43 -14.01 0.13
N ASP A 338 -3.52 -14.71 0.39
CA ASP A 338 -3.80 -15.27 1.70
C ASP A 338 -3.23 -16.70 1.76
N LEU A 339 -2.48 -16.97 2.82
CA LEU A 339 -1.82 -18.24 3.07
C LEU A 339 -2.25 -18.79 4.44
N ARG A 340 -2.42 -20.10 4.54
CA ARG A 340 -2.70 -20.81 5.78
C ARG A 340 -1.57 -21.78 6.09
N ALA A 341 -1.13 -21.84 7.35
CA ALA A 341 -0.15 -22.82 7.79
C ALA A 341 -0.65 -24.26 7.56
N ARG A 342 0.25 -25.12 7.11
CA ARG A 342 0.01 -26.56 6.95
C ARG A 342 0.30 -27.34 8.22
#